data_ab9a337af1723f083a117884ce968c10
#
_entry.id   ab9a337af1723f083a117884ce968c10
#
_cell.length_a   1.000
_cell.length_b   1.000
_cell.length_c   1.000
_cell.angle_alpha   90.00
_cell.angle_beta   90.00
_cell.angle_gamma   90.00
#
_symmetry.space_group_name_H-M   'P 1'
#
loop_
_entity.id
_entity.type
_entity.pdbx_description
1 polymer ?
#
loop_
_entity_poly.entity_id
_entity_poly.type
_entity_poly.pdbx_seq_one_letter_code
_entity_poly.pdbx_strand_id
1 'polypeptide(L)'
;MSDYEIRRPSHVNDIASIVYDLSQMLIEPGENVPSGIYQWCGLQPLTKYDMVKSMAKVFNLDGNHVKGVKEPSPGAPRPFDTTMDTSRLEDLNISHHTPFEKGIEECLQKWRN
;
A
#
# COMPACT_ATOMS: atom_id res chain seq x y z
N MET A 1 17.25 3.56 -9.22
CA MET A 1 15.94 3.32 -8.57
C MET A 1 15.86 1.86 -8.15
N SER A 2 15.52 1.60 -6.91
CA SER A 2 15.45 0.23 -6.39
C SER A 2 14.38 -0.59 -7.13
N ASP A 3 14.81 -1.72 -7.68
CA ASP A 3 13.96 -2.78 -8.24
C ASP A 3 14.23 -4.10 -7.46
N TYR A 4 14.55 -3.96 -6.18
CA TYR A 4 14.95 -5.05 -5.30
C TYR A 4 14.06 -5.14 -4.06
N GLU A 5 13.98 -4.07 -3.25
CA GLU A 5 13.18 -4.10 -2.04
C GLU A 5 11.67 -4.05 -2.36
N ILE A 6 10.95 -5.02 -1.83
CA ILE A 6 9.49 -5.14 -1.97
C ILE A 6 8.81 -4.24 -0.95
N ARG A 7 7.88 -3.43 -1.44
CA ARG A 7 7.05 -2.54 -0.62
C ARG A 7 5.57 -2.82 -0.86
N ARG A 8 4.76 -2.45 0.10
CA ARG A 8 3.32 -2.63 0.05
C ARG A 8 2.66 -1.26 0.18
N PRO A 9 2.61 -0.44 -0.88
CA PRO A 9 2.03 0.89 -0.78
C PRO A 9 0.58 0.83 -0.31
N SER A 10 0.23 1.74 0.60
CA SER A 10 -1.05 1.78 1.27
C SER A 10 -1.77 3.08 0.92
N HIS A 11 -3.01 2.97 0.44
CA HIS A 11 -3.85 4.12 0.15
C HIS A 11 -4.47 4.64 1.45
N VAL A 12 -4.43 5.94 1.66
CA VAL A 12 -4.93 6.56 2.90
C VAL A 12 -6.42 6.33 3.09
N ASN A 13 -7.21 6.27 2.02
CA ASN A 13 -8.64 5.99 2.11
C ASN A 13 -8.91 4.55 2.54
N ASP A 14 -8.07 3.60 2.13
CA ASP A 14 -8.18 2.21 2.59
C ASP A 14 -7.91 2.12 4.09
N ILE A 15 -6.87 2.81 4.56
CA ILE A 15 -6.56 2.89 6.00
C ILE A 15 -7.72 3.51 6.77
N ALA A 16 -8.28 4.61 6.27
CA ALA A 16 -9.42 5.28 6.90
C ALA A 16 -10.63 4.37 6.98
N SER A 17 -10.92 3.60 5.93
CA SER A 17 -12.03 2.65 5.90
C SER A 17 -11.85 1.52 6.92
N ILE A 18 -10.62 1.01 7.06
CA ILE A 18 -10.30 -0.02 8.06
C ILE A 18 -10.49 0.51 9.47
N VAL A 19 -10.00 1.72 9.75
CA VAL A 19 -10.17 2.36 11.06
C VAL A 19 -11.64 2.61 11.36
N TYR A 20 -12.40 3.04 10.36
CA TYR A 20 -13.85 3.23 10.49
C TYR A 20 -14.55 1.92 10.84
N ASP A 21 -14.27 0.84 10.12
CA ASP A 21 -14.89 -0.47 10.37
C ASP A 21 -14.58 -1.00 11.77
N LEU A 22 -13.31 -0.90 12.20
CA LEU A 22 -12.92 -1.29 13.56
C LEU A 22 -13.65 -0.44 14.62
N SER A 23 -13.74 0.87 14.37
CA SER A 23 -14.43 1.80 15.29
C SER A 23 -15.90 1.47 15.41
N GLN A 24 -16.57 1.13 14.31
CA GLN A 24 -17.99 0.72 14.34
C GLN A 24 -18.20 -0.55 15.17
N MET A 25 -17.31 -1.52 15.06
CA MET A 25 -17.38 -2.76 15.86
C MET A 25 -17.20 -2.50 17.36
N LEU A 26 -16.50 -1.43 17.74
CA LEU A 26 -16.33 -1.02 19.15
C LEU A 26 -17.53 -0.22 19.66
N ILE A 27 -18.15 0.61 18.81
CA ILE A 27 -19.30 1.46 19.18
C ILE A 27 -20.56 0.61 19.25
N GLU A 28 -20.76 -0.31 18.31
CA GLU A 28 -21.89 -1.23 18.24
C GLU A 28 -21.38 -2.68 18.34
N PRO A 29 -20.97 -3.12 19.55
CA PRO A 29 -20.35 -4.43 19.70
C PRO A 29 -21.35 -5.55 19.42
N GLY A 30 -20.95 -6.45 18.50
CA GLY A 30 -21.63 -7.69 18.20
C GLY A 30 -20.96 -8.87 18.89
N GLU A 31 -20.92 -10.04 18.22
CA GLU A 31 -20.29 -11.26 18.75
C GLU A 31 -18.76 -11.14 18.77
N ASN A 32 -18.17 -10.43 17.78
CA ASN A 32 -16.74 -10.27 17.64
C ASN A 32 -16.35 -8.82 17.95
N VAL A 33 -15.83 -8.58 19.15
CA VAL A 33 -15.32 -7.27 19.55
C VAL A 33 -13.82 -7.22 19.29
N PRO A 34 -13.34 -6.27 18.48
CA PRO A 34 -11.90 -6.15 18.22
C PRO A 34 -11.12 -5.86 19.50
N SER A 35 -10.02 -6.57 19.69
CA SER A 35 -9.10 -6.33 20.82
C SER A 35 -7.67 -6.64 20.40
N GLY A 36 -6.71 -5.95 21.03
CA GLY A 36 -5.31 -6.15 20.77
C GLY A 36 -4.81 -5.32 19.58
N ILE A 37 -3.77 -5.81 18.93
CA ILE A 37 -3.07 -5.10 17.86
C ILE A 37 -3.51 -5.65 16.51
N TYR A 38 -3.85 -4.72 15.62
CA TYR A 38 -4.14 -5.00 14.21
C TYR A 38 -3.11 -4.28 13.35
N GLN A 39 -2.79 -4.87 12.21
CA GLN A 39 -1.87 -4.27 11.25
C GLN A 39 -2.39 -4.47 9.84
N TRP A 40 -2.02 -3.57 8.95
CA TRP A 40 -2.41 -3.65 7.55
C TRP A 40 -1.33 -3.08 6.63
N CYS A 41 -1.22 -3.65 5.45
CA CYS A 41 -0.43 -3.12 4.35
C CYS A 41 -1.18 -3.35 3.04
N GLY A 42 -0.84 -2.58 2.01
CA GLY A 42 -1.42 -2.77 0.68
C GLY A 42 -1.16 -4.18 0.15
N LEU A 43 -2.04 -4.67 -0.72
CA LEU A 43 -1.99 -6.05 -1.23
C LEU A 43 -1.01 -6.22 -2.40
N GLN A 44 -0.58 -5.15 -3.05
CA GLN A 44 0.33 -5.24 -4.19
C GLN A 44 1.80 -5.15 -3.75
N PRO A 45 2.61 -6.19 -4.04
CA PRO A 45 4.05 -6.13 -3.82
C PRO A 45 4.70 -5.36 -4.98
N LEU A 46 5.26 -4.20 -4.69
CA LEU A 46 5.89 -3.33 -5.68
C LEU A 46 7.25 -2.86 -5.21
N THR A 47 8.22 -2.81 -6.13
CA THR A 47 9.46 -2.07 -5.90
C THR A 47 9.25 -0.58 -6.17
N LYS A 48 10.18 0.27 -5.77
CA LYS A 48 10.13 1.70 -6.13
C LYS A 48 10.15 1.87 -7.66
N TYR A 49 10.90 1.03 -8.35
CA TYR A 49 10.94 1.03 -9.81
C TYR A 49 9.57 0.73 -10.41
N ASP A 50 8.88 -0.32 -9.90
CA ASP A 50 7.52 -0.66 -10.33
C ASP A 50 6.55 0.52 -10.11
N MET A 51 6.65 1.18 -8.97
CA MET A 51 5.80 2.33 -8.66
C MET A 51 6.01 3.48 -9.65
N VAL A 52 7.25 3.79 -9.99
CA VAL A 52 7.57 4.85 -10.95
C VAL A 52 7.09 4.48 -12.36
N LYS A 53 7.25 3.23 -12.76
CA LYS A 53 6.72 2.75 -14.05
C LYS A 53 5.19 2.86 -14.11
N SER A 54 4.51 2.50 -13.03
CA SER A 54 3.05 2.63 -12.94
C SER A 54 2.62 4.10 -13.01
N MET A 55 3.31 5.00 -12.32
CA MET A 55 3.03 6.44 -12.40
C MET A 55 3.22 6.97 -13.82
N ALA A 56 4.31 6.59 -14.48
CA ALA A 56 4.57 7.01 -15.85
C ALA A 56 3.46 6.53 -16.80
N LYS A 57 3.00 5.30 -16.63
CA LYS A 57 1.89 4.74 -17.41
C LYS A 57 0.59 5.51 -17.17
N VAL A 58 0.21 5.72 -15.91
CA VAL A 58 -1.04 6.39 -15.53
C VAL A 58 -1.11 7.82 -16.07
N PHE A 59 0.00 8.55 -16.01
CA PHE A 59 0.06 9.95 -16.44
C PHE A 59 0.60 10.14 -17.85
N ASN A 60 0.81 9.05 -18.59
CA ASN A 60 1.32 9.07 -19.97
C ASN A 60 2.63 9.85 -20.08
N LEU A 61 3.56 9.56 -19.18
CA LEU A 61 4.90 10.18 -19.14
C LEU A 61 5.96 9.21 -19.62
N ASP A 62 7.05 9.76 -20.19
CA ASP A 62 8.19 8.94 -20.55
C ASP A 62 8.99 8.58 -19.30
N GLY A 63 9.02 7.30 -18.96
CA GLY A 63 9.80 6.75 -17.84
C GLY A 63 11.07 6.03 -18.26
N ASN A 64 11.47 6.10 -19.51
CA ASN A 64 12.61 5.32 -20.06
C ASN A 64 13.96 5.73 -19.46
N HIS A 65 14.09 6.92 -18.93
CA HIS A 65 15.31 7.40 -18.27
C HIS A 65 15.51 6.77 -16.88
N VAL A 66 14.48 6.19 -16.30
CA VAL A 66 14.56 5.53 -14.98
C VAL A 66 15.06 4.09 -15.17
N LYS A 67 16.14 3.75 -14.48
CA LYS A 67 16.72 2.40 -14.52
C LYS A 67 16.47 1.67 -13.22
N GLY A 68 16.05 0.41 -13.30
CA GLY A 68 15.91 -0.47 -12.15
C GLY A 68 17.25 -1.06 -11.73
N VAL A 69 17.47 -1.14 -10.42
CA VAL A 69 18.67 -1.74 -9.82
C VAL A 69 18.23 -2.92 -8.95
N LYS A 70 18.65 -4.12 -9.31
CA LYS A 70 18.26 -5.38 -8.65
C LYS A 70 19.24 -5.81 -7.55
N GLU A 71 19.80 -4.85 -6.84
CA GLU A 71 20.70 -5.07 -5.72
C GLU A 71 20.18 -4.31 -4.49
N PRO A 72 20.55 -4.74 -3.27
CA PRO A 72 20.18 -4.01 -2.07
C PRO A 72 20.58 -2.53 -2.17
N SER A 73 19.70 -1.63 -1.72
CA SER A 73 19.97 -0.21 -1.72
C SER A 73 21.17 0.11 -0.82
N PRO A 74 22.06 1.04 -1.22
CA PRO A 74 23.22 1.42 -0.41
C PRO A 74 22.78 2.16 0.87
N GLY A 75 23.65 2.14 1.86
CA GLY A 75 23.43 2.81 3.14
C GLY A 75 22.90 1.88 4.22
N ALA A 76 22.04 2.38 5.09
CA ALA A 76 21.48 1.58 6.18
C ALA A 76 20.74 0.34 5.66
N PRO A 77 20.92 -0.84 6.29
CA PRO A 77 20.19 -2.04 5.90
C PRO A 77 18.69 -1.81 5.94
N ARG A 78 17.99 -2.28 4.91
CA ARG A 78 16.54 -2.16 4.78
C ARG A 78 15.91 -3.54 4.63
N PRO A 79 14.69 -3.76 5.14
CA PRO A 79 14.00 -5.02 4.91
C PRO A 79 13.84 -5.27 3.42
N PHE A 80 14.10 -6.51 3.00
CA PHE A 80 13.83 -6.92 1.62
C PHE A 80 12.34 -6.84 1.29
N ASP A 81 11.50 -7.33 2.21
CA ASP A 81 10.05 -7.39 2.04
C ASP A 81 9.37 -6.84 3.29
N THR A 82 8.51 -5.84 3.11
CA THR A 82 7.77 -5.20 4.19
C THR A 82 6.34 -5.73 4.34
N THR A 83 6.04 -6.90 3.79
CA THR A 83 4.72 -7.52 3.93
C THR A 83 4.40 -7.76 5.41
N MET A 84 3.18 -7.38 5.81
CA MET A 84 2.65 -7.62 7.14
C MET A 84 1.51 -8.63 7.09
N ASP A 85 1.35 -9.41 8.15
CA ASP A 85 0.24 -10.34 8.30
C ASP A 85 -1.04 -9.57 8.61
N THR A 86 -2.01 -9.67 7.73
CA THR A 86 -3.33 -8.99 7.84
C THR A 86 -4.45 -9.94 8.25
N SER A 87 -4.12 -11.16 8.65
CA SER A 87 -5.11 -12.22 8.93
C SER A 87 -6.11 -11.84 10.02
N ARG A 88 -5.70 -11.07 11.03
CA ARG A 88 -6.62 -10.64 12.11
C ARG A 88 -7.73 -9.73 11.60
N LEU A 89 -7.44 -8.85 10.63
CA LEU A 89 -8.45 -8.03 9.97
C LEU A 89 -9.34 -8.89 9.06
N GLU A 90 -8.74 -9.82 8.33
CA GLU A 90 -9.49 -10.73 7.45
C GLU A 90 -10.49 -11.59 8.24
N ASP A 91 -10.10 -12.05 9.43
CA ASP A 91 -10.97 -12.81 10.34
C ASP A 91 -12.20 -12.01 10.80
N LEU A 92 -12.11 -10.67 10.77
CA LEU A 92 -13.23 -9.76 11.05
C LEU A 92 -13.99 -9.35 9.78
N ASN A 93 -13.66 -9.93 8.62
CA ASN A 93 -14.18 -9.54 7.30
C ASN A 93 -13.89 -8.07 6.94
N ILE A 94 -12.78 -7.54 7.43
CA ILE A 94 -12.33 -6.18 7.11
C ILE A 94 -11.23 -6.28 6.06
N SER A 95 -11.53 -5.80 4.85
CA SER A 95 -10.58 -5.74 3.75
C SER A 95 -10.91 -4.58 2.84
N HIS A 96 -10.00 -3.66 2.69
CA HIS A 96 -10.09 -2.53 1.78
C HIS A 96 -8.80 -2.42 1.00
N HIS A 97 -8.88 -2.51 -0.31
CA HIS A 97 -7.71 -2.40 -1.17
C HIS A 97 -8.03 -1.59 -2.42
N THR A 98 -7.25 -0.54 -2.63
CA THR A 98 -7.24 0.24 -3.86
C THR A 98 -5.99 -0.14 -4.66
N PRO A 99 -6.12 -0.58 -5.92
CA PRO A 99 -4.97 -0.83 -6.78
C PRO A 99 -4.07 0.42 -6.89
N PHE A 100 -2.77 0.21 -6.91
CA PHE A 100 -1.79 1.32 -6.87
C PHE A 100 -2.02 2.35 -7.98
N GLU A 101 -2.24 1.90 -9.22
CA GLU A 101 -2.46 2.80 -10.35
C GLU A 101 -3.68 3.70 -10.13
N LYS A 102 -4.78 3.14 -9.64
CA LYS A 102 -5.98 3.90 -9.33
C LYS A 102 -5.75 4.89 -8.18
N GLY A 103 -5.10 4.46 -7.12
CA GLY A 103 -4.79 5.30 -5.97
C GLY A 103 -3.88 6.48 -6.33
N ILE A 104 -2.86 6.24 -7.13
CA ILE A 104 -1.94 7.29 -7.61
C ILE A 104 -2.68 8.30 -8.49
N GLU A 105 -3.54 7.83 -9.37
CA GLU A 105 -4.37 8.72 -10.19
C GLU A 105 -5.24 9.63 -9.33
N GLU A 106 -5.94 9.07 -8.35
CA GLU A 106 -6.78 9.83 -7.42
C GLU A 106 -5.99 10.86 -6.62
N CYS A 107 -4.80 10.48 -6.13
CA CYS A 107 -3.99 11.34 -5.27
C CYS A 107 -3.29 12.47 -6.03
N LEU A 108 -2.83 12.21 -7.24
CA LEU A 108 -1.95 13.12 -7.96
C LEU A 108 -2.59 13.83 -9.16
N GLN A 109 -3.79 13.43 -9.57
CA GLN A 109 -4.47 13.98 -10.74
C GLN A 109 -4.56 15.52 -10.70
N LYS A 110 -4.85 16.10 -9.55
CA LYS A 110 -4.94 17.55 -9.39
C LYS A 110 -3.62 18.30 -9.57
N TRP A 111 -2.49 17.60 -9.50
CA TRP A 111 -1.15 18.17 -9.67
C TRP A 111 -0.62 18.01 -11.10
N ARG A 112 -1.38 17.33 -11.95
CA ARG A 112 -1.04 17.14 -13.35
C ARG A 112 -1.34 18.43 -14.11
N ASN A 113 -0.35 18.90 -14.85
CA ASN A 113 -0.52 20.04 -15.74
C ASN A 113 -0.97 19.60 -17.12
#